data_63e31847d445566c573afc12e945cf36
#
_entry.id   63e31847d445566c573afc12e945cf36
#
_cell.length_a   1.000
_cell.length_b   1.000
_cell.length_c   1.000
_cell.angle_alpha   90.00
_cell.angle_beta   90.00
_cell.angle_gamma   90.00
#
_symmetry.space_group_name_H-M   'P 1'
#
loop_
_entity.id
_entity.type
_entity.pdbx_description
1 polymer ?
#
loop_
_entity_poly.entity_id
_entity_poly.type
_entity_poly.pdbx_seq_one_letter_code
_entity_poly.pdbx_strand_id
1 'polypeptide(L)'
;FHDHLVPETVVHQVSFHMDAGEIVGLVGESGSGKSMTALAIAGLLSRHDMKKTGEILFEGTDLLHCERSFLRELQGNDISVVFQEPMTSLNPVYRIGWQVEEPLRIHHPELSAQERKQRALTLLKQVELEDPERIYQSYPHQISGGQRQRVMIAAAMICEPKLLIADEPTTALDVTVQAQIVKLLKRINQKKGKAILFISHDLSLVRRLCSRVIVMKDGRIVEQGAMEDIFENPQQEYTQKLIAAIPRCVKKNSGRSAKTEEAHG
;
A
#
# COMPACT_ATOMS: atom_id res chain seq x y z
N PHE A 1 7.43 -2.22 -39.01
CA PHE A 1 7.38 -0.80 -38.60
C PHE A 1 8.14 -0.69 -37.28
N HIS A 2 9.39 -0.23 -37.30
CA HIS A 2 10.13 0.15 -36.09
C HIS A 2 9.83 1.63 -35.86
N ASP A 3 8.84 1.91 -35.01
CA ASP A 3 8.69 3.23 -34.43
C ASP A 3 9.89 3.47 -33.52
N HIS A 4 10.77 4.40 -33.92
CA HIS A 4 11.81 4.96 -33.06
C HIS A 4 11.11 5.81 -32.00
N LEU A 5 10.54 5.15 -30.95
CA LEU A 5 10.04 5.84 -29.78
C LEU A 5 11.25 6.45 -29.06
N VAL A 6 11.25 7.76 -28.98
CA VAL A 6 12.23 8.50 -28.16
C VAL A 6 12.06 7.98 -26.73
N PRO A 7 13.14 7.55 -26.05
CA PRO A 7 13.04 7.05 -24.69
C PRO A 7 12.44 8.12 -23.78
N GLU A 8 11.26 7.87 -23.22
CA GLU A 8 10.64 8.76 -22.27
C GLU A 8 11.08 8.39 -20.85
N THR A 9 11.59 9.37 -20.10
CA THR A 9 11.93 9.16 -18.69
C THR A 9 10.70 9.37 -17.84
N VAL A 10 10.24 8.31 -17.19
CA VAL A 10 9.03 8.32 -16.33
C VAL A 10 9.33 8.75 -14.91
N VAL A 11 10.52 8.41 -14.39
CA VAL A 11 10.96 8.76 -13.02
C VAL A 11 12.33 9.43 -13.10
N HIS A 12 12.43 10.62 -12.50
CA HIS A 12 13.60 11.50 -12.61
C HIS A 12 14.25 11.73 -11.24
N GLN A 13 15.43 11.19 -10.99
CA GLN A 13 16.26 11.50 -9.81
C GLN A 13 15.48 11.46 -8.47
N VAL A 14 14.67 10.44 -8.28
CA VAL A 14 13.96 10.21 -7.03
C VAL A 14 14.92 9.67 -5.99
N SER A 15 15.06 10.39 -4.85
CA SER A 15 15.91 9.96 -3.74
C SER A 15 15.20 10.15 -2.41
N PHE A 16 15.07 9.07 -1.66
CA PHE A 16 14.51 9.06 -0.32
C PHE A 16 15.00 7.82 0.44
N HIS A 17 14.77 7.81 1.73
CA HIS A 17 15.04 6.65 2.58
C HIS A 17 13.80 6.28 3.40
N MET A 18 13.81 5.07 3.95
CA MET A 18 12.81 4.59 4.90
C MET A 18 13.52 3.84 6.01
N ASP A 19 13.11 4.11 7.24
CA ASP A 19 13.61 3.40 8.41
C ASP A 19 12.80 2.12 8.69
N ALA A 20 13.42 1.17 9.39
CA ALA A 20 12.72 -0.03 9.83
C ALA A 20 11.52 0.34 10.71
N GLY A 21 10.36 -0.23 10.39
CA GLY A 21 9.12 0.05 11.13
C GLY A 21 8.48 1.40 10.83
N GLU A 22 9.01 2.19 9.90
CA GLU A 22 8.42 3.46 9.47
C GLU A 22 7.23 3.25 8.52
N ILE A 23 6.23 4.14 8.58
CA ILE A 23 5.18 4.23 7.57
C ILE A 23 5.36 5.53 6.80
N VAL A 24 5.77 5.41 5.53
CA VAL A 24 5.97 6.54 4.63
C VAL A 24 4.85 6.58 3.60
N GLY A 25 4.25 7.75 3.42
CA GLY A 25 3.27 8.01 2.37
C GLY A 25 3.95 8.48 1.09
N LEU A 26 3.59 7.92 -0.05
CA LEU A 26 3.99 8.41 -1.37
C LEU A 26 2.74 8.90 -2.10
N VAL A 27 2.64 10.20 -2.33
CA VAL A 27 1.44 10.86 -2.83
C VAL A 27 1.71 11.65 -4.12
N GLY A 28 0.65 11.92 -4.87
CA GLY A 28 0.67 12.71 -6.11
C GLY A 28 -0.47 12.28 -7.03
N GLU A 29 -0.69 13.02 -8.11
CA GLU A 29 -1.71 12.72 -9.12
C GLU A 29 -1.42 11.42 -9.86
N SER A 30 -2.43 10.91 -10.59
CA SER A 30 -2.23 9.77 -11.50
C SER A 30 -1.16 10.11 -12.54
N GLY A 31 -0.28 9.15 -12.84
CA GLY A 31 0.82 9.36 -13.77
C GLY A 31 2.06 10.05 -13.17
N SER A 32 2.07 10.45 -11.90
CA SER A 32 3.23 11.11 -11.27
C SER A 32 4.45 10.20 -11.01
N GLY A 33 4.39 8.90 -11.35
CA GLY A 33 5.50 7.96 -11.22
C GLY A 33 5.50 7.10 -9.96
N LYS A 34 4.51 7.22 -9.07
CA LYS A 34 4.43 6.48 -7.78
C LYS A 34 4.51 4.96 -7.94
N SER A 35 3.62 4.38 -8.74
CA SER A 35 3.60 2.92 -8.97
C SER A 35 4.85 2.43 -9.68
N MET A 36 5.43 3.24 -10.59
CA MET A 36 6.71 2.91 -11.23
C MET A 36 7.85 2.88 -10.20
N THR A 37 7.88 3.84 -9.28
CA THR A 37 8.85 3.85 -8.17
C THR A 37 8.65 2.63 -7.27
N ALA A 38 7.41 2.29 -6.91
CA ALA A 38 7.09 1.09 -6.12
C ALA A 38 7.56 -0.20 -6.81
N LEU A 39 7.27 -0.36 -8.10
CA LEU A 39 7.68 -1.53 -8.88
C LEU A 39 9.20 -1.61 -9.05
N ALA A 40 9.90 -0.45 -9.12
CA ALA A 40 11.35 -0.41 -9.13
C ALA A 40 11.93 -0.96 -7.81
N ILE A 41 11.41 -0.50 -6.66
CA ILE A 41 11.83 -0.95 -5.32
C ILE A 41 11.56 -2.46 -5.16
N ALA A 42 10.39 -2.93 -5.60
CA ALA A 42 10.03 -4.35 -5.55
C ALA A 42 10.81 -5.24 -6.54
N GLY A 43 11.63 -4.64 -7.42
CA GLY A 43 12.34 -5.38 -8.46
C GLY A 43 11.44 -5.95 -9.56
N LEU A 44 10.21 -5.44 -9.70
CA LEU A 44 9.19 -5.95 -10.63
C LEU A 44 9.20 -5.28 -12.01
N LEU A 45 10.06 -4.28 -12.22
CA LEU A 45 10.27 -3.69 -13.54
C LEU A 45 11.16 -4.59 -14.39
N SER A 46 10.56 -5.54 -15.08
CA SER A 46 11.28 -6.56 -15.88
C SER A 46 11.32 -6.29 -17.37
N ARG A 47 10.80 -5.15 -17.85
CA ARG A 47 10.80 -4.83 -19.28
C ARG A 47 12.22 -4.62 -19.78
N HIS A 48 12.60 -5.33 -20.84
CA HIS A 48 13.92 -5.26 -21.48
C HIS A 48 14.20 -3.89 -22.14
N ASP A 49 13.14 -3.13 -22.39
CA ASP A 49 13.17 -1.78 -22.99
C ASP A 49 13.30 -0.65 -21.96
N MET A 50 13.28 -0.98 -20.65
CA MET A 50 13.43 0.01 -19.59
C MET A 50 14.86 0.13 -19.09
N LYS A 51 15.44 1.32 -19.24
CA LYS A 51 16.73 1.67 -18.64
C LYS A 51 16.51 2.18 -17.21
N LYS A 52 17.16 1.55 -16.25
CA LYS A 52 17.19 1.96 -14.85
C LYS A 52 18.59 2.47 -14.51
N THR A 53 18.67 3.58 -13.78
CA THR A 53 19.93 4.18 -13.33
C THR A 53 19.79 4.63 -11.89
N GLY A 54 20.90 4.68 -11.15
CA GLY A 54 20.92 4.99 -9.72
C GLY A 54 21.09 3.72 -8.90
N GLU A 55 20.67 3.76 -7.65
CA GLU A 55 20.76 2.65 -6.70
C GLU A 55 19.47 2.52 -5.88
N ILE A 56 19.13 1.31 -5.46
CA ILE A 56 18.05 1.02 -4.51
C ILE A 56 18.64 0.12 -3.43
N LEU A 57 18.97 0.71 -2.30
CA LEU A 57 19.58 -0.03 -1.18
C LEU A 57 18.50 -0.64 -0.28
N PHE A 58 18.53 -1.95 -0.14
CA PHE A 58 17.73 -2.69 0.84
C PHE A 58 18.69 -3.45 1.78
N GLU A 59 18.71 -3.06 3.04
CA GLU A 59 19.66 -3.60 4.04
C GLU A 59 21.14 -3.60 3.55
N GLY A 60 21.52 -2.52 2.84
CA GLY A 60 22.88 -2.35 2.33
C GLY A 60 23.17 -3.03 0.98
N THR A 61 22.22 -3.78 0.42
CA THR A 61 22.35 -4.41 -0.88
C THR A 61 21.64 -3.61 -1.95
N ASP A 62 22.31 -3.31 -3.07
CA ASP A 62 21.71 -2.60 -4.19
C ASP A 62 20.87 -3.55 -5.07
N LEU A 63 19.55 -3.37 -5.01
CA LEU A 63 18.57 -4.19 -5.74
C LEU A 63 18.59 -4.00 -7.25
N LEU A 64 19.13 -2.88 -7.76
CA LEU A 64 19.25 -2.65 -9.20
C LEU A 64 20.38 -3.46 -9.84
N HIS A 65 21.41 -3.78 -9.07
CA HIS A 65 22.63 -4.43 -9.56
C HIS A 65 22.89 -5.82 -8.94
N CYS A 66 22.00 -6.29 -8.05
CA CYS A 66 22.12 -7.63 -7.47
C CYS A 66 21.74 -8.73 -8.48
N GLU A 67 22.12 -9.96 -8.16
CA GLU A 67 21.73 -11.13 -8.95
C GLU A 67 20.22 -11.36 -8.92
N ARG A 68 19.67 -11.82 -10.04
CA ARG A 68 18.24 -12.13 -10.15
C ARG A 68 17.76 -13.21 -9.18
N SER A 69 18.61 -14.16 -8.85
CA SER A 69 18.36 -15.19 -7.82
C SER A 69 18.08 -14.55 -6.47
N PHE A 70 18.96 -13.65 -6.02
CA PHE A 70 18.82 -12.92 -4.77
C PHE A 70 17.56 -12.03 -4.76
N LEU A 71 17.30 -11.32 -5.85
CA LEU A 71 16.09 -10.51 -5.95
C LEU A 71 14.80 -11.36 -5.83
N ARG A 72 14.76 -12.55 -6.41
CA ARG A 72 13.64 -13.49 -6.29
C ARG A 72 13.46 -14.01 -4.86
N GLU A 73 14.54 -14.20 -4.11
CA GLU A 73 14.47 -14.59 -2.71
C GLU A 73 13.83 -13.51 -1.84
N LEU A 74 14.06 -12.23 -2.17
CA LEU A 74 13.45 -11.11 -1.46
C LEU A 74 11.97 -10.90 -1.82
N GLN A 75 11.60 -11.12 -3.10
CA GLN A 75 10.24 -10.87 -3.61
C GLN A 75 9.21 -11.82 -2.99
N GLY A 76 8.23 -11.26 -2.28
CA GLY A 76 7.20 -12.03 -1.57
C GLY A 76 7.65 -12.57 -0.21
N ASN A 77 8.94 -12.49 0.12
CA ASN A 77 9.52 -12.86 1.40
C ASN A 77 9.85 -11.62 2.25
N ASP A 78 10.94 -10.92 1.96
CA ASP A 78 11.36 -9.70 2.69
C ASP A 78 10.69 -8.43 2.16
N ILE A 79 10.38 -8.37 0.87
CA ILE A 79 9.68 -7.27 0.21
C ILE A 79 8.41 -7.79 -0.42
N SER A 80 7.25 -7.34 0.05
CA SER A 80 5.95 -7.74 -0.47
C SER A 80 5.17 -6.54 -1.00
N VAL A 81 4.30 -6.79 -2.00
CA VAL A 81 3.48 -5.77 -2.66
C VAL A 81 2.01 -6.12 -2.56
N VAL A 82 1.20 -5.16 -2.14
CA VAL A 82 -0.26 -5.18 -2.32
C VAL A 82 -0.57 -4.26 -3.49
N PHE A 83 -1.08 -4.83 -4.59
CA PHE A 83 -1.38 -4.11 -5.82
C PHE A 83 -2.72 -3.38 -5.75
N GLN A 84 -2.89 -2.38 -6.62
CA GLN A 84 -4.03 -1.48 -6.69
C GLN A 84 -5.38 -2.20 -6.94
N GLU A 85 -5.39 -3.26 -7.76
CA GLU A 85 -6.63 -3.91 -8.19
C GLU A 85 -6.82 -5.30 -7.57
N PRO A 86 -7.71 -5.45 -6.55
CA PRO A 86 -8.00 -6.77 -5.97
C PRO A 86 -8.68 -7.74 -6.94
N MET A 87 -9.33 -7.22 -7.99
CA MET A 87 -10.06 -8.02 -8.97
C MET A 87 -9.14 -8.78 -9.92
N THR A 88 -7.98 -8.20 -10.25
CA THR A 88 -7.01 -8.77 -11.19
C THR A 88 -5.85 -9.47 -10.49
N SER A 89 -5.61 -9.12 -9.21
CA SER A 89 -4.47 -9.66 -8.43
C SER A 89 -4.73 -11.06 -7.89
N LEU A 90 -6.00 -11.42 -7.59
CA LEU A 90 -6.37 -12.77 -7.18
C LEU A 90 -6.83 -13.58 -8.39
N ASN A 91 -6.22 -14.74 -8.60
CA ASN A 91 -6.60 -15.65 -9.67
C ASN A 91 -7.99 -16.27 -9.40
N PRO A 92 -9.01 -16.03 -10.26
CA PRO A 92 -10.39 -16.45 -10.00
C PRO A 92 -10.61 -17.96 -9.97
N VAL A 93 -9.70 -18.75 -10.54
CA VAL A 93 -9.83 -20.21 -10.63
C VAL A 93 -9.19 -20.97 -9.48
N TYR A 94 -8.44 -20.26 -8.60
CA TYR A 94 -7.85 -20.86 -7.40
C TYR A 94 -8.57 -20.40 -6.13
N ARG A 95 -8.64 -21.31 -5.15
CA ARG A 95 -9.17 -20.98 -3.82
C ARG A 95 -8.27 -19.99 -3.10
N ILE A 96 -8.86 -19.17 -2.23
CA ILE A 96 -8.17 -18.17 -1.43
C ILE A 96 -7.01 -18.79 -0.62
N GLY A 97 -7.26 -19.90 0.07
CA GLY A 97 -6.23 -20.53 0.89
C GLY A 97 -4.99 -20.91 0.09
N TRP A 98 -5.19 -21.44 -1.12
CA TRP A 98 -4.07 -21.78 -2.01
C TRP A 98 -3.22 -20.56 -2.34
N GLN A 99 -3.85 -19.44 -2.66
CA GLN A 99 -3.17 -18.19 -3.03
C GLN A 99 -2.48 -17.52 -1.84
N VAL A 100 -3.12 -17.55 -0.66
CA VAL A 100 -2.49 -17.02 0.57
C VAL A 100 -1.25 -17.83 0.96
N GLU A 101 -1.26 -19.16 0.74
CA GLU A 101 -0.13 -20.01 1.06
C GLU A 101 1.00 -19.99 0.00
N GLU A 102 0.74 -19.46 -1.18
CA GLU A 102 1.68 -19.55 -2.31
C GLU A 102 3.08 -19.02 -1.96
N PRO A 103 3.26 -17.87 -1.31
CA PRO A 103 4.59 -17.40 -0.90
C PRO A 103 5.30 -18.39 0.05
N LEU A 104 4.56 -19.03 0.97
CA LEU A 104 5.16 -20.04 1.85
C LEU A 104 5.62 -21.29 1.09
N ARG A 105 4.91 -21.70 0.02
CA ARG A 105 5.35 -22.83 -0.82
C ARG A 105 6.64 -22.53 -1.56
N ILE A 106 6.84 -21.27 -1.93
CA ILE A 106 8.02 -20.81 -2.69
C ILE A 106 9.21 -20.63 -1.74
N HIS A 107 9.02 -19.90 -0.63
CA HIS A 107 10.10 -19.45 0.23
C HIS A 107 10.35 -20.35 1.45
N HIS A 108 9.36 -21.17 1.84
CA HIS A 108 9.41 -22.06 2.98
C HIS A 108 8.97 -23.49 2.60
N PRO A 109 9.66 -24.13 1.64
CA PRO A 109 9.29 -25.47 1.16
C PRO A 109 9.39 -26.55 2.25
N GLU A 110 10.14 -26.29 3.33
CA GLU A 110 10.26 -27.16 4.51
C GLU A 110 8.97 -27.29 5.32
N LEU A 111 8.04 -26.31 5.19
CA LEU A 111 6.78 -26.34 5.91
C LEU A 111 5.82 -27.38 5.35
N SER A 112 5.23 -28.19 6.20
CA SER A 112 4.17 -29.12 5.85
C SER A 112 2.90 -28.38 5.37
N ALA A 113 2.05 -29.07 4.62
CA ALA A 113 0.77 -28.52 4.17
C ALA A 113 -0.13 -28.08 5.36
N GLN A 114 -0.06 -28.80 6.47
CA GLN A 114 -0.82 -28.47 7.68
C GLN A 114 -0.30 -27.18 8.33
N GLU A 115 1.00 -27.00 8.42
CA GLU A 115 1.61 -25.77 8.98
C GLU A 115 1.29 -24.55 8.11
N ARG A 116 1.41 -24.66 6.78
CA ARG A 116 1.04 -23.57 5.86
C ARG A 116 -0.43 -23.20 6.02
N LYS A 117 -1.34 -24.17 6.04
CA LYS A 117 -2.77 -23.92 6.28
C LYS A 117 -3.02 -23.22 7.61
N GLN A 118 -2.38 -23.66 8.69
CA GLN A 118 -2.54 -23.06 10.00
C GLN A 118 -2.05 -21.62 10.04
N ARG A 119 -0.90 -21.31 9.39
CA ARG A 119 -0.40 -19.94 9.26
C ARG A 119 -1.36 -19.07 8.44
N ALA A 120 -1.88 -19.58 7.32
CA ALA A 120 -2.85 -18.89 6.49
C ALA A 120 -4.13 -18.56 7.27
N LEU A 121 -4.73 -19.52 7.96
CA LEU A 121 -5.93 -19.31 8.78
C LEU A 121 -5.70 -18.29 9.91
N THR A 122 -4.55 -18.39 10.57
CA THR A 122 -4.17 -17.43 11.62
C THR A 122 -4.08 -16.03 11.06
N LEU A 123 -3.49 -15.86 9.87
CA LEU A 123 -3.32 -14.54 9.26
C LEU A 123 -4.64 -13.99 8.70
N LEU A 124 -5.50 -14.84 8.11
CA LEU A 124 -6.86 -14.44 7.70
C LEU A 124 -7.67 -13.91 8.89
N LYS A 125 -7.51 -14.52 10.07
CA LYS A 125 -8.11 -14.00 11.32
C LYS A 125 -7.47 -12.67 11.76
N GLN A 126 -6.14 -12.52 11.64
CA GLN A 126 -5.44 -11.29 12.01
C GLN A 126 -5.85 -10.09 11.14
N VAL A 127 -6.17 -10.32 9.86
CA VAL A 127 -6.70 -9.29 8.96
C VAL A 127 -8.22 -9.08 9.12
N GLU A 128 -8.80 -9.59 10.22
CA GLU A 128 -10.20 -9.37 10.62
C GLU A 128 -11.22 -9.92 9.60
N LEU A 129 -10.93 -11.04 8.99
CA LEU A 129 -11.92 -11.78 8.21
C LEU A 129 -12.73 -12.67 9.14
N GLU A 130 -14.05 -12.50 9.10
CA GLU A 130 -15.00 -13.39 9.77
C GLU A 130 -14.98 -14.74 9.07
N ASP A 131 -15.03 -15.83 9.85
CA ASP A 131 -15.00 -17.20 9.36
C ASP A 131 -13.82 -17.49 8.42
N PRO A 132 -12.57 -17.50 8.95
CA PRO A 132 -11.37 -17.71 8.15
C PRO A 132 -11.36 -19.04 7.38
N GLU A 133 -11.97 -20.10 7.92
CA GLU A 133 -12.09 -21.41 7.31
C GLU A 133 -12.96 -21.35 6.05
N ARG A 134 -14.10 -20.70 6.11
CA ARG A 134 -14.96 -20.48 4.93
C ARG A 134 -14.24 -19.65 3.89
N ILE A 135 -13.60 -18.54 4.27
CA ILE A 135 -12.83 -17.68 3.35
C ILE A 135 -11.69 -18.47 2.70
N TYR A 136 -10.95 -19.27 3.46
CA TYR A 136 -9.87 -20.12 2.96
C TYR A 136 -10.33 -21.07 1.86
N GLN A 137 -11.54 -21.63 1.99
CA GLN A 137 -12.15 -22.55 1.00
C GLN A 137 -12.82 -21.83 -0.17
N SER A 138 -13.11 -20.55 -0.04
CA SER A 138 -13.81 -19.76 -1.06
C SER A 138 -12.93 -19.44 -2.26
N TYR A 139 -13.58 -19.10 -3.37
CA TYR A 139 -12.96 -18.49 -4.54
C TYR A 139 -13.09 -16.95 -4.47
N PRO A 140 -12.26 -16.18 -5.18
CA PRO A 140 -12.29 -14.72 -5.15
C PRO A 140 -13.67 -14.11 -5.47
N HIS A 141 -14.43 -14.70 -6.38
CA HIS A 141 -15.76 -14.22 -6.76
C HIS A 141 -16.86 -14.45 -5.69
N GLN A 142 -16.58 -15.27 -4.67
CA GLN A 142 -17.52 -15.60 -3.59
C GLN A 142 -17.39 -14.68 -2.37
N ILE A 143 -16.46 -13.72 -2.40
CA ILE A 143 -16.19 -12.81 -1.30
C ILE A 143 -16.27 -11.34 -1.75
N SER A 144 -16.57 -10.42 -0.81
CA SER A 144 -16.70 -9.00 -1.11
C SER A 144 -15.38 -8.33 -1.51
N GLY A 145 -15.43 -7.12 -2.08
CA GLY A 145 -14.23 -6.33 -2.42
C GLY A 145 -13.33 -6.07 -1.21
N GLY A 146 -13.91 -5.67 -0.08
CA GLY A 146 -13.16 -5.45 1.15
C GLY A 146 -12.55 -6.75 1.72
N GLN A 147 -13.23 -7.89 1.59
CA GLN A 147 -12.68 -9.19 1.97
C GLN A 147 -11.52 -9.59 1.05
N ARG A 148 -11.64 -9.37 -0.27
CA ARG A 148 -10.53 -9.60 -1.23
C ARG A 148 -9.31 -8.77 -0.89
N GLN A 149 -9.50 -7.49 -0.56
CA GLN A 149 -8.40 -6.61 -0.16
C GLN A 149 -7.69 -7.11 1.10
N ARG A 150 -8.44 -7.57 2.12
CA ARG A 150 -7.86 -8.16 3.33
C ARG A 150 -7.11 -9.46 3.04
N VAL A 151 -7.62 -10.28 2.12
CA VAL A 151 -6.94 -11.49 1.63
C VAL A 151 -5.61 -11.15 0.96
N MET A 152 -5.57 -10.12 0.10
CA MET A 152 -4.33 -9.67 -0.53
C MET A 152 -3.29 -9.19 0.49
N ILE A 153 -3.74 -8.43 1.50
CA ILE A 153 -2.87 -8.02 2.60
C ILE A 153 -2.36 -9.25 3.37
N ALA A 154 -3.23 -10.24 3.61
CA ALA A 154 -2.82 -11.48 4.25
C ALA A 154 -1.78 -12.23 3.40
N ALA A 155 -2.01 -12.40 2.11
CA ALA A 155 -1.06 -13.05 1.21
C ALA A 155 0.30 -12.33 1.19
N ALA A 156 0.29 -10.99 1.12
CA ALA A 156 1.51 -10.20 1.17
C ALA A 156 2.26 -10.29 2.51
N MET A 157 1.55 -10.59 3.60
CA MET A 157 2.11 -10.65 4.96
C MET A 157 2.50 -12.04 5.44
N ILE A 158 2.25 -13.09 4.64
CA ILE A 158 2.36 -14.48 5.11
C ILE A 158 3.80 -14.92 5.43
N CYS A 159 4.78 -14.36 4.70
CA CYS A 159 6.21 -14.55 4.95
C CYS A 159 6.79 -13.52 5.94
N GLU A 160 5.95 -12.68 6.56
CA GLU A 160 6.35 -11.64 7.52
C GLU A 160 7.37 -10.62 6.97
N PRO A 161 7.13 -9.99 5.82
CA PRO A 161 8.09 -9.13 5.13
C PRO A 161 8.60 -8.00 6.03
N LYS A 162 9.81 -7.52 5.75
CA LYS A 162 10.40 -6.33 6.38
C LYS A 162 9.81 -5.05 5.79
N LEU A 163 9.54 -5.06 4.47
CA LEU A 163 8.93 -3.96 3.73
C LEU A 163 7.64 -4.42 3.05
N LEU A 164 6.53 -3.77 3.38
CA LEU A 164 5.26 -3.88 2.66
C LEU A 164 5.06 -2.65 1.79
N ILE A 165 4.94 -2.82 0.48
CA ILE A 165 4.54 -1.77 -0.45
C ILE A 165 3.05 -1.91 -0.69
N ALA A 166 2.26 -0.91 -0.32
CA ALA A 166 0.82 -0.88 -0.50
C ALA A 166 0.47 0.15 -1.56
N ASP A 167 0.34 -0.30 -2.81
CA ASP A 167 0.05 0.57 -3.96
C ASP A 167 -1.46 0.74 -4.13
N GLU A 168 -1.95 1.91 -3.74
CA GLU A 168 -3.37 2.29 -3.73
C GLU A 168 -4.32 1.21 -3.15
N PRO A 169 -4.04 0.68 -1.95
CA PRO A 169 -4.73 -0.50 -1.42
C PRO A 169 -6.18 -0.23 -1.02
N THR A 170 -6.67 0.97 -1.21
CA THR A 170 -8.03 1.41 -0.84
C THR A 170 -8.85 1.88 -2.03
N THR A 171 -8.30 1.88 -3.24
CA THR A 171 -9.01 2.25 -4.46
C THR A 171 -10.19 1.33 -4.71
N ALA A 172 -11.30 1.88 -5.19
CA ALA A 172 -12.58 1.21 -5.45
C ALA A 172 -13.27 0.59 -4.21
N LEU A 173 -12.88 1.00 -3.00
CA LEU A 173 -13.55 0.63 -1.75
C LEU A 173 -14.36 1.80 -1.20
N ASP A 174 -15.46 1.49 -0.49
CA ASP A 174 -16.23 2.51 0.24
C ASP A 174 -15.43 3.09 1.42
N VAL A 175 -15.79 4.30 1.85
CA VAL A 175 -15.07 5.07 2.89
C VAL A 175 -14.91 4.29 4.21
N THR A 176 -15.91 3.46 4.56
CA THR A 176 -15.88 2.66 5.78
C THR A 176 -14.82 1.58 5.69
N VAL A 177 -14.78 0.86 4.57
CA VAL A 177 -13.80 -0.20 4.31
C VAL A 177 -12.40 0.40 4.17
N GLN A 178 -12.24 1.55 3.50
CA GLN A 178 -10.95 2.26 3.44
C GLN A 178 -10.39 2.54 4.84
N ALA A 179 -11.23 3.10 5.73
CA ALA A 179 -10.82 3.38 7.11
C ALA A 179 -10.41 2.11 7.87
N GLN A 180 -11.07 0.98 7.62
CA GLN A 180 -10.74 -0.30 8.21
C GLN A 180 -9.39 -0.83 7.70
N ILE A 181 -9.10 -0.71 6.39
CA ILE A 181 -7.81 -1.12 5.80
C ILE A 181 -6.66 -0.26 6.37
N VAL A 182 -6.84 1.06 6.47
CA VAL A 182 -5.85 1.95 7.10
C VAL A 182 -5.58 1.55 8.55
N LYS A 183 -6.63 1.26 9.33
CA LYS A 183 -6.50 0.78 10.71
C LYS A 183 -5.77 -0.57 10.79
N LEU A 184 -6.05 -1.48 9.86
CA LEU A 184 -5.39 -2.77 9.76
C LEU A 184 -3.88 -2.60 9.50
N LEU A 185 -3.49 -1.80 8.51
CA LEU A 185 -2.07 -1.53 8.18
C LEU A 185 -1.34 -0.89 9.37
N LYS A 186 -1.97 0.08 10.05
CA LYS A 186 -1.40 0.69 11.26
C LYS A 186 -1.17 -0.34 12.37
N ARG A 187 -2.10 -1.27 12.57
CA ARG A 187 -1.97 -2.34 13.55
C ARG A 187 -0.85 -3.33 13.18
N ILE A 188 -0.72 -3.68 11.89
CA ILE A 188 0.36 -4.54 11.39
C ILE A 188 1.71 -3.89 11.70
N ASN A 189 1.88 -2.62 11.37
CA ASN A 189 3.10 -1.87 11.66
C ASN A 189 3.40 -1.87 13.17
N GLN A 190 2.44 -1.46 14.01
CA GLN A 190 2.64 -1.35 15.47
C GLN A 190 2.97 -2.67 16.15
N LYS A 191 2.33 -3.78 15.71
CA LYS A 191 2.52 -5.10 16.35
C LYS A 191 3.76 -5.82 15.86
N LYS A 192 4.15 -5.63 14.61
CA LYS A 192 5.22 -6.41 13.96
C LYS A 192 6.44 -5.58 13.56
N GLY A 193 6.41 -4.26 13.77
CA GLY A 193 7.53 -3.36 13.44
C GLY A 193 7.88 -3.35 11.95
N LYS A 194 6.89 -3.58 11.06
CA LYS A 194 7.13 -3.67 9.62
C LYS A 194 7.15 -2.29 8.98
N ALA A 195 8.11 -2.02 8.10
CA ALA A 195 8.10 -0.81 7.29
C ALA A 195 6.98 -0.89 6.23
N ILE A 196 6.27 0.22 6.01
CA ILE A 196 5.19 0.29 5.02
C ILE A 196 5.39 1.50 4.12
N LEU A 197 5.54 1.28 2.81
CA LEU A 197 5.41 2.32 1.80
C LEU A 197 3.96 2.35 1.34
N PHE A 198 3.23 3.37 1.77
CA PHE A 198 1.80 3.53 1.47
C PHE A 198 1.62 4.53 0.33
N ILE A 199 1.19 4.05 -0.82
CA ILE A 199 0.95 4.87 -2.00
C ILE A 199 -0.54 5.18 -2.09
N SER A 200 -0.88 6.45 -2.23
CA SER A 200 -2.25 6.90 -2.39
C SER A 200 -2.31 8.26 -3.06
N HIS A 201 -3.40 8.51 -3.79
CA HIS A 201 -3.78 9.86 -4.23
C HIS A 201 -4.64 10.58 -3.16
N ASP A 202 -5.12 9.87 -2.13
CA ASP A 202 -5.90 10.44 -1.02
C ASP A 202 -5.01 10.81 0.16
N LEU A 203 -4.64 12.08 0.23
CA LEU A 203 -3.85 12.65 1.32
C LEU A 203 -4.53 12.50 2.70
N SER A 204 -5.85 12.41 2.77
CA SER A 204 -6.57 12.25 4.04
C SER A 204 -6.31 10.89 4.68
N LEU A 205 -6.16 9.85 3.89
CA LEU A 205 -5.76 8.51 4.34
C LEU A 205 -4.29 8.48 4.75
N VAL A 206 -3.43 9.11 3.95
CA VAL A 206 -1.99 9.21 4.22
C VAL A 206 -1.74 9.93 5.56
N ARG A 207 -2.42 11.05 5.81
CA ARG A 207 -2.36 11.78 7.09
C ARG A 207 -2.73 10.93 8.30
N ARG A 208 -3.65 9.99 8.16
CA ARG A 208 -4.08 9.10 9.26
C ARG A 208 -3.11 7.97 9.56
N LEU A 209 -2.32 7.58 8.57
CA LEU A 209 -1.50 6.37 8.63
C LEU A 209 -0.01 6.67 8.77
N CYS A 210 0.50 7.63 8.00
CA CYS A 210 1.93 7.83 7.79
C CYS A 210 2.52 8.87 8.76
N SER A 211 3.77 8.68 9.14
CA SER A 211 4.55 9.64 9.91
C SER A 211 5.26 10.66 9.03
N ARG A 212 5.60 10.26 7.82
CA ARG A 212 6.31 11.06 6.81
C ARG A 212 5.64 10.90 5.47
N VAL A 213 5.74 11.93 4.62
CA VAL A 213 5.16 11.93 3.28
C VAL A 213 6.18 12.40 2.24
N ILE A 214 6.09 11.81 1.07
CA ILE A 214 6.84 12.15 -0.14
C ILE A 214 5.81 12.54 -1.19
N VAL A 215 5.92 13.75 -1.72
CA VAL A 215 5.03 14.28 -2.75
C VAL A 215 5.71 14.18 -4.10
N MET A 216 5.11 13.44 -5.03
CA MET A 216 5.61 13.27 -6.39
C MET A 216 4.75 14.00 -7.41
N LYS A 217 5.43 14.65 -8.36
CA LYS A 217 4.82 15.24 -9.55
C LYS A 217 5.73 15.02 -10.76
N ASP A 218 5.16 14.64 -11.89
CA ASP A 218 5.88 14.49 -13.17
C ASP A 218 7.19 13.68 -13.03
N GLY A 219 7.13 12.56 -12.31
CA GLY A 219 8.26 11.67 -12.08
C GLY A 219 9.33 12.18 -11.10
N ARG A 220 9.09 13.27 -10.38
CA ARG A 220 10.04 13.89 -9.43
C ARG A 220 9.46 14.00 -8.03
N ILE A 221 10.32 13.96 -7.03
CA ILE A 221 9.95 14.39 -5.68
C ILE A 221 9.95 15.91 -5.68
N VAL A 222 8.82 16.52 -5.38
CA VAL A 222 8.68 17.98 -5.28
C VAL A 222 8.78 18.47 -3.84
N GLU A 223 8.37 17.62 -2.88
CA GLU A 223 8.46 17.92 -1.47
C GLU A 223 8.46 16.63 -0.64
N GLN A 224 9.18 16.60 0.48
CA GLN A 224 9.14 15.49 1.44
C GLN A 224 9.46 15.98 2.84
N GLY A 225 8.85 15.36 3.84
CA GLY A 225 9.05 15.75 5.23
C GLY A 225 8.13 15.02 6.20
N ALA A 226 8.19 15.40 7.47
CA ALA A 226 7.24 14.95 8.46
C ALA A 226 5.81 15.30 8.05
N MET A 227 4.85 14.44 8.37
CA MET A 227 3.46 14.62 7.95
C MET A 227 2.89 15.96 8.44
N GLU A 228 3.19 16.34 9.67
CA GLU A 228 2.70 17.57 10.27
C GLU A 228 3.24 18.80 9.54
N ASP A 229 4.56 18.82 9.26
CA ASP A 229 5.22 19.94 8.59
C ASP A 229 4.66 20.18 7.18
N ILE A 230 4.50 19.10 6.42
CA ILE A 230 3.96 19.18 5.05
C ILE A 230 2.50 19.65 5.03
N PHE A 231 1.70 19.28 6.04
CA PHE A 231 0.29 19.70 6.11
C PHE A 231 0.08 21.10 6.66
N GLU A 232 0.93 21.55 7.61
CA GLU A 232 0.78 22.85 8.26
C GLU A 232 1.51 23.95 7.51
N ASN A 233 2.65 23.64 6.87
CA ASN A 233 3.50 24.63 6.20
C ASN A 233 4.08 24.11 4.88
N PRO A 234 3.23 23.69 3.91
CA PRO A 234 3.70 23.21 2.61
C PRO A 234 4.44 24.32 1.84
N GLN A 235 5.66 24.01 1.40
CA GLN A 235 6.52 24.98 0.72
C GLN A 235 6.26 25.04 -0.79
N GLN A 236 5.80 23.93 -1.37
CA GLN A 236 5.57 23.82 -2.81
C GLN A 236 4.12 24.14 -3.17
N GLU A 237 3.92 24.95 -4.21
CA GLU A 237 2.58 25.32 -4.68
C GLU A 237 1.72 24.09 -5.04
N TYR A 238 2.36 23.06 -5.60
CA TYR A 238 1.68 21.80 -5.92
C TYR A 238 1.15 21.10 -4.66
N THR A 239 1.97 21.01 -3.60
CA THR A 239 1.59 20.42 -2.32
C THR A 239 0.43 21.21 -1.70
N GLN A 240 0.48 22.56 -1.75
CA GLN A 240 -0.60 23.44 -1.27
C GLN A 240 -1.92 23.14 -2.00
N LYS A 241 -1.88 22.98 -3.32
CA LYS A 241 -3.06 22.62 -4.14
C LYS A 241 -3.62 21.25 -3.77
N LEU A 242 -2.74 20.25 -3.59
CA LEU A 242 -3.16 18.90 -3.17
C LEU A 242 -3.86 18.94 -1.79
N ILE A 243 -3.30 19.66 -0.83
CA ILE A 243 -3.88 19.79 0.52
C ILE A 243 -5.20 20.56 0.48
N ALA A 244 -5.28 21.63 -0.31
CA ALA A 244 -6.50 22.41 -0.47
C ALA A 244 -7.66 21.62 -1.10
N ALA A 245 -7.35 20.62 -1.91
CA ALA A 245 -8.33 19.73 -2.54
C ALA A 245 -8.93 18.69 -1.58
N ILE A 246 -8.39 18.56 -0.35
CA ILE A 246 -8.94 17.63 0.64
C ILE A 246 -10.31 18.13 1.10
N PRO A 247 -11.38 17.31 1.01
CA PRO A 247 -12.70 17.69 1.48
C PRO A 247 -12.67 18.00 2.98
N ARG A 248 -12.98 19.25 3.36
CA ARG A 248 -13.14 19.62 4.77
C ARG A 248 -14.48 19.11 5.27
N CYS A 249 -14.49 18.19 6.22
CA CYS A 249 -15.72 17.88 6.95
C CYS A 249 -16.18 19.15 7.68
N VAL A 250 -17.20 19.81 7.14
CA VAL A 250 -17.89 20.89 7.86
C VAL A 250 -18.58 20.24 9.05
N LYS A 251 -18.04 20.44 10.25
CA LYS A 251 -18.79 20.14 11.48
C LYS A 251 -20.07 20.97 11.42
N LYS A 252 -21.23 20.33 11.19
CA LYS A 252 -22.52 20.96 11.44
C LYS A 252 -22.52 21.40 12.90
N ASN A 253 -22.35 22.70 13.14
CA ASN A 253 -22.69 23.30 14.41
C ASN A 253 -24.17 22.98 14.64
N SER A 254 -24.45 22.08 15.58
CA SER A 254 -25.78 21.94 16.15
C SER A 254 -26.10 23.24 16.89
N GLY A 255 -26.71 24.16 16.14
CA GLY A 255 -27.23 25.41 16.70
C GLY A 255 -28.20 25.06 17.83
N ARG A 256 -27.89 25.54 19.01
CA ARG A 256 -28.81 25.68 20.11
C ARG A 256 -30.03 26.44 19.59
N SER A 257 -31.17 25.78 19.43
CA SER A 257 -32.46 26.44 19.38
C SER A 257 -32.77 26.97 20.77
N ALA A 258 -32.73 28.30 20.88
CA ALA A 258 -33.22 29.06 22.03
C ALA A 258 -34.69 28.70 22.28
N LYS A 259 -34.98 28.26 23.48
CA LYS A 259 -36.35 28.26 24.03
C LYS A 259 -36.79 29.72 24.15
N THR A 260 -37.80 30.06 23.38
CA THR A 260 -38.62 31.24 23.66
C THR A 260 -39.74 30.78 24.59
N GLU A 261 -39.65 31.19 25.83
CA GLU A 261 -40.80 31.20 26.74
C GLU A 261 -41.69 32.34 26.28
N GLU A 262 -42.91 32.05 25.91
CA GLU A 262 -44.05 32.98 25.96
C GLU A 262 -45.02 32.53 27.02
N ALA A 263 -45.00 33.27 28.11
CA ALA A 263 -46.10 33.35 29.05
C ALA A 263 -47.16 34.28 28.41
N HIS A 264 -48.38 33.83 28.37
CA HIS A 264 -49.59 34.67 28.66
C HIS A 264 -50.87 33.84 28.45
N GLY A 265 -51.75 33.99 29.45
CA GLY A 265 -53.19 33.88 29.34
C GLY A 265 -53.81 32.78 30.17
#